data_16bb94999508ac9f12d1b359353ed59c
#
_entry.id   16bb94999508ac9f12d1b359353ed59c
#
_cell.length_a   1.000
_cell.length_b   1.000
_cell.length_c   1.000
_cell.angle_alpha   90.00
_cell.angle_beta   90.00
_cell.angle_gamma   90.00
#
_symmetry.space_group_name_H-M   'P 1'
#
loop_
_entity.id
_entity.type
_entity.pdbx_description
1 polymer ?
#
loop_
_entity_poly.entity_id
_entity_poly.type
_entity_poly.pdbx_seq_one_letter_code
_entity_poly.pdbx_strand_id
1 'polypeptide(L)'
;QGNQAHTVSGLDLMATARPYYIMPAFAFVAYPNRDSTPFREWYGIPEAEECIRGTLRYQGFPELVLALVRLGFLDESAQDWLASKDLTWSQLTARLIGSSATDEASLVRAVRERCAFQNDEDAQLVLRGMRWLGLFSNEPVKVGGLPEQLASGTGNLLDTLCVNLEGKCAYEPGERDMVMLQHRFSVLTKDGEHKTLTSTLLDYGVPNGTSSMAKLVGVPCGIAARFVLEGHPAIKKPGILAPYSFDVAEPIRLELVKEGIALEEAWV
;
A
#
# COMPACT_ATOMS: atom_id res chain seq x y z
N GLN A 1 -6.34 11.07 17.54
CA GLN A 1 -5.76 12.16 18.36
C GLN A 1 -6.63 12.39 19.60
N GLY A 2 -6.04 12.55 20.77
CA GLY A 2 -6.75 12.87 21.99
C GLY A 2 -7.85 11.88 22.40
N ASN A 3 -7.61 10.57 22.27
CA ASN A 3 -8.56 9.49 22.57
C ASN A 3 -9.82 9.44 21.67
N GLN A 4 -9.83 10.16 20.55
CA GLN A 4 -10.93 10.09 19.58
C GLN A 4 -10.52 9.34 18.34
N ALA A 5 -11.36 8.40 17.87
CA ALA A 5 -11.17 7.76 16.59
C ALA A 5 -11.50 8.74 15.46
N HIS A 6 -10.60 8.84 14.49
CA HIS A 6 -10.82 9.61 13.27
C HIS A 6 -10.94 8.64 12.10
N THR A 7 -12.07 8.68 11.41
CA THR A 7 -12.33 7.87 10.22
C THR A 7 -12.09 8.71 8.98
N VAL A 8 -11.32 8.18 8.04
CA VAL A 8 -11.11 8.77 6.72
C VAL A 8 -11.79 7.87 5.69
N SER A 9 -12.61 8.44 4.80
CA SER A 9 -13.25 7.68 3.74
C SER A 9 -12.20 7.15 2.73
N GLY A 10 -12.48 6.02 2.08
CA GLY A 10 -11.60 5.49 1.04
C GLY A 10 -11.37 6.47 -0.11
N LEU A 11 -12.38 7.29 -0.44
CA LEU A 11 -12.30 8.29 -1.50
C LEU A 11 -11.34 9.43 -1.16
N ASP A 12 -11.19 9.76 0.13
CA ASP A 12 -10.37 10.87 0.62
C ASP A 12 -9.01 10.42 1.15
N LEU A 13 -8.78 9.11 1.26
CA LEU A 13 -7.61 8.54 1.92
C LEU A 13 -6.30 9.09 1.34
N MET A 14 -6.18 9.11 0.02
CA MET A 14 -4.96 9.58 -0.65
C MET A 14 -4.71 11.08 -0.43
N ALA A 15 -5.77 11.89 -0.25
CA ALA A 15 -5.63 13.32 0.06
C ALA A 15 -5.08 13.58 1.48
N THR A 16 -5.08 12.58 2.35
CA THR A 16 -4.48 12.67 3.70
C THR A 16 -2.99 12.41 3.71
N ALA A 17 -2.40 11.94 2.62
CA ALA A 17 -0.97 11.65 2.54
C ALA A 17 -0.12 12.90 2.88
N ARG A 18 0.94 12.68 3.67
CA ARG A 18 1.88 13.73 4.09
C ARG A 18 3.31 13.24 3.93
N PRO A 19 4.26 14.13 3.62
CA PRO A 19 5.67 13.79 3.62
C PRO A 19 6.08 13.12 4.93
N TYR A 20 6.83 12.02 4.82
CA TYR A 20 7.31 11.27 5.97
C TYR A 20 8.79 10.95 5.78
N TYR A 21 9.62 11.62 6.56
CA TYR A 21 11.06 11.42 6.51
C TYR A 21 11.47 10.25 7.40
N ILE A 22 12.23 9.31 6.84
CA ILE A 22 12.86 8.20 7.56
C ILE A 22 14.37 8.36 7.52
N MET A 23 14.94 8.46 6.32
CA MET A 23 16.37 8.60 6.10
C MET A 23 16.65 9.27 4.74
N PRO A 24 17.88 9.76 4.51
CA PRO A 24 18.27 10.31 3.20
C PRO A 24 17.99 9.34 2.04
N ALA A 25 17.85 9.88 0.83
CA ALA A 25 17.61 9.18 -0.43
C ALA A 25 16.20 8.60 -0.64
N PHE A 26 15.29 8.71 0.33
CA PHE A 26 13.90 8.25 0.17
C PHE A 26 12.91 9.39 0.33
N ALA A 27 12.16 9.68 -0.73
CA ALA A 27 11.07 10.67 -0.73
C ALA A 27 9.74 9.96 -0.46
N PHE A 28 9.49 9.63 0.80
CA PHE A 28 8.26 8.96 1.20
C PHE A 28 7.16 9.94 1.60
N VAL A 29 5.94 9.49 1.38
CA VAL A 29 4.72 10.00 1.99
C VAL A 29 4.05 8.88 2.77
N ALA A 30 3.30 9.25 3.81
CA ALA A 30 2.55 8.31 4.63
C ALA A 30 1.09 8.72 4.71
N TYR A 31 0.20 7.73 4.79
CA TYR A 31 -1.22 7.89 5.03
C TYR A 31 -1.72 6.77 5.96
N PRO A 32 -2.84 6.97 6.70
CA PRO A 32 -3.39 5.98 7.60
C PRO A 32 -3.76 4.68 6.87
N ASN A 33 -3.56 3.54 7.54
CA ASN A 33 -3.91 2.24 7.01
C ASN A 33 -4.85 1.50 7.95
N ARG A 34 -6.06 1.19 7.49
CA ARG A 34 -7.09 0.44 8.20
C ARG A 34 -7.44 1.01 9.59
N ASP A 35 -8.29 0.31 10.32
CA ASP A 35 -8.59 0.63 11.71
C ASP A 35 -7.38 0.35 12.61
N SER A 36 -6.86 1.40 13.23
CA SER A 36 -5.73 1.33 14.16
C SER A 36 -6.18 1.37 15.63
N THR A 37 -7.46 1.58 15.90
CA THR A 37 -7.96 1.78 17.26
C THR A 37 -7.77 0.58 18.19
N PRO A 38 -7.93 -0.70 17.73
CA PRO A 38 -7.74 -1.86 18.61
C PRO A 38 -6.31 -2.09 19.05
N PHE A 39 -5.32 -1.56 18.31
CA PHE A 39 -3.90 -1.85 18.57
C PHE A 39 -3.41 -1.27 19.88
N ARG A 40 -4.03 -0.22 20.37
CA ARG A 40 -3.73 0.37 21.67
C ARG A 40 -3.96 -0.62 22.81
N GLU A 41 -5.05 -1.37 22.75
CA GLU A 41 -5.36 -2.43 23.69
C GLU A 41 -4.50 -3.67 23.45
N TRP A 42 -4.39 -4.11 22.20
CA TRP A 42 -3.65 -5.32 21.86
C TRP A 42 -2.16 -5.23 22.19
N TYR A 43 -1.55 -4.06 22.07
CA TYR A 43 -0.16 -3.84 22.46
C TYR A 43 0.03 -3.53 23.95
N GLY A 44 -1.06 -3.43 24.72
CA GLY A 44 -1.00 -3.14 26.15
C GLY A 44 -0.47 -1.75 26.48
N ILE A 45 -0.79 -0.76 25.64
CA ILE A 45 -0.41 0.65 25.78
C ILE A 45 -1.64 1.57 25.92
N PRO A 46 -2.51 1.32 26.92
CA PRO A 46 -3.77 2.06 27.07
C PRO A 46 -3.54 3.57 27.34
N GLU A 47 -2.38 3.94 27.87
CA GLU A 47 -1.95 5.32 28.12
C GLU A 47 -1.57 6.09 26.86
N ALA A 48 -1.33 5.43 25.73
CA ALA A 48 -0.95 6.08 24.50
C ALA A 48 -2.07 7.02 24.02
N GLU A 49 -1.76 8.29 23.82
CA GLU A 49 -2.72 9.29 23.33
C GLU A 49 -3.04 9.11 21.84
N GLU A 50 -2.06 8.64 21.08
CA GLU A 50 -2.17 8.38 19.66
C GLU A 50 -1.64 7.00 19.31
N CYS A 51 -2.38 6.27 18.46
CA CYS A 51 -1.94 5.03 17.87
C CYS A 51 -2.34 5.03 16.39
N ILE A 52 -1.35 5.14 15.51
CA ILE A 52 -1.56 5.20 14.06
C ILE A 52 -0.75 4.10 13.40
N ARG A 53 -1.39 3.33 12.53
CA ARG A 53 -0.73 2.49 11.53
C ARG A 53 -0.82 3.18 10.19
N GLY A 54 0.27 3.25 9.49
CA GLY A 54 0.34 3.94 8.21
C GLY A 54 0.96 3.08 7.12
N THR A 55 0.81 3.53 5.89
CA THR A 55 1.45 2.95 4.71
C THR A 55 2.38 3.99 4.12
N LEU A 56 3.60 3.57 3.80
CA LEU A 56 4.57 4.39 3.08
C LEU A 56 4.42 4.17 1.57
N ARG A 57 4.52 5.25 0.83
CA ARG A 57 4.65 5.23 -0.64
C ARG A 57 5.63 6.31 -1.07
N TYR A 58 6.15 6.19 -2.27
CA TYR A 58 6.91 7.30 -2.87
C TYR A 58 6.01 8.47 -3.18
N GLN A 59 6.59 9.68 -3.10
CA GLN A 59 5.94 10.91 -3.52
C GLN A 59 5.43 10.80 -4.97
N GLY A 60 4.23 11.28 -5.23
CA GLY A 60 3.54 11.18 -6.51
C GLY A 60 2.53 10.02 -6.62
N PHE A 61 2.70 8.97 -5.81
CA PHE A 61 1.75 7.86 -5.78
C PHE A 61 0.34 8.28 -5.32
N PRO A 62 0.17 9.03 -4.19
CA PRO A 62 -1.16 9.42 -3.74
C PRO A 62 -1.91 10.28 -4.75
N GLU A 63 -1.22 11.19 -5.41
CA GLU A 63 -1.79 12.09 -6.41
C GLU A 63 -2.34 11.31 -7.61
N LEU A 64 -1.56 10.35 -8.11
CA LEU A 64 -1.99 9.48 -9.21
C LEU A 64 -3.18 8.61 -8.81
N VAL A 65 -3.13 7.94 -7.65
CA VAL A 65 -4.22 7.08 -7.19
C VAL A 65 -5.48 7.89 -6.91
N LEU A 66 -5.37 9.08 -6.32
CA LEU A 66 -6.52 9.97 -6.11
C LEU A 66 -7.20 10.36 -7.42
N ALA A 67 -6.41 10.64 -8.47
CA ALA A 67 -6.96 10.90 -9.80
C ALA A 67 -7.67 9.67 -10.37
N LEU A 68 -7.08 8.48 -10.24
CA LEU A 68 -7.71 7.23 -10.69
C LEU A 68 -9.04 6.95 -9.96
N VAL A 69 -9.09 7.21 -8.64
CA VAL A 69 -10.33 7.14 -7.85
C VAL A 69 -11.39 8.10 -8.39
N ARG A 70 -11.04 9.37 -8.57
CA ARG A 70 -11.95 10.41 -9.08
C ARG A 70 -12.48 10.13 -10.49
N LEU A 71 -11.67 9.49 -11.31
CA LEU A 71 -12.03 9.09 -12.66
C LEU A 71 -12.84 7.78 -12.72
N GLY A 72 -12.91 7.03 -11.62
CA GLY A 72 -13.70 5.78 -11.53
C GLY A 72 -12.95 4.51 -11.89
N PHE A 73 -11.62 4.54 -12.05
CA PHE A 73 -10.83 3.34 -12.39
C PHE A 73 -10.80 2.27 -11.29
N LEU A 74 -11.18 2.63 -10.06
CA LEU A 74 -11.17 1.71 -8.90
C LEU A 74 -12.56 1.14 -8.58
N ASP A 75 -13.50 1.19 -9.52
CA ASP A 75 -14.82 0.60 -9.37
C ASP A 75 -14.75 -0.93 -9.53
N GLU A 76 -15.23 -1.65 -8.50
CA GLU A 76 -15.29 -3.12 -8.45
C GLU A 76 -16.62 -3.68 -9.01
N SER A 77 -17.57 -2.81 -9.34
CA SER A 77 -18.85 -3.24 -9.89
C SER A 77 -18.69 -3.86 -11.28
N ALA A 78 -19.50 -4.91 -11.57
CA ALA A 78 -19.47 -5.57 -12.85
C ALA A 78 -19.89 -4.60 -13.97
N GLN A 79 -19.13 -4.60 -15.07
CA GLN A 79 -19.31 -3.74 -16.23
C GLN A 79 -19.47 -4.57 -17.51
N ASP A 80 -20.67 -4.68 -18.02
CA ASP A 80 -20.97 -5.47 -19.24
C ASP A 80 -20.23 -4.94 -20.47
N TRP A 81 -20.01 -3.62 -20.54
CA TRP A 81 -19.37 -2.98 -21.67
C TRP A 81 -17.86 -3.26 -21.79
N LEU A 82 -17.23 -3.73 -20.72
CA LEU A 82 -15.82 -4.16 -20.76
C LEU A 82 -15.63 -5.38 -21.67
N ALA A 83 -16.66 -6.20 -21.85
CA ALA A 83 -16.63 -7.35 -22.74
C ALA A 83 -16.62 -6.98 -24.24
N SER A 84 -16.64 -5.70 -24.59
CA SER A 84 -16.60 -5.24 -25.97
C SER A 84 -15.31 -5.70 -26.65
N LYS A 85 -15.44 -6.36 -27.80
CA LYS A 85 -14.28 -6.72 -28.62
C LYS A 85 -13.55 -5.46 -29.07
N ASP A 86 -12.22 -5.53 -29.06
CA ASP A 86 -11.33 -4.46 -29.52
C ASP A 86 -11.40 -3.16 -28.70
N LEU A 87 -11.87 -3.22 -27.44
CA LEU A 87 -11.83 -2.06 -26.53
C LEU A 87 -10.39 -1.63 -26.29
N THR A 88 -10.10 -0.34 -26.49
CA THR A 88 -8.79 0.26 -26.22
C THR A 88 -8.78 1.07 -24.93
N TRP A 89 -7.59 1.33 -24.37
CA TRP A 89 -7.46 2.13 -23.16
C TRP A 89 -7.97 3.56 -23.35
N SER A 90 -7.74 4.17 -24.52
CA SER A 90 -8.29 5.51 -24.83
C SER A 90 -9.81 5.53 -24.86
N GLN A 91 -10.45 4.50 -25.42
CA GLN A 91 -11.91 4.35 -25.43
C GLN A 91 -12.47 4.10 -24.02
N LEU A 92 -11.80 3.25 -23.22
CA LEU A 92 -12.18 3.00 -21.84
C LEU A 92 -12.11 4.30 -21.04
N THR A 93 -11.00 5.02 -21.13
CA THR A 93 -10.80 6.32 -20.45
C THR A 93 -11.83 7.33 -20.90
N ALA A 94 -12.08 7.46 -22.22
CA ALA A 94 -13.11 8.37 -22.74
C ALA A 94 -14.49 8.07 -22.14
N ARG A 95 -14.85 6.78 -22.04
CA ARG A 95 -16.13 6.38 -21.47
C ARG A 95 -16.26 6.75 -19.99
N LEU A 96 -15.20 6.51 -19.18
CA LEU A 96 -15.21 6.86 -17.76
C LEU A 96 -15.35 8.36 -17.50
N ILE A 97 -14.70 9.17 -18.31
CA ILE A 97 -14.74 10.63 -18.15
C ILE A 97 -15.88 11.31 -18.94
N GLY A 98 -16.70 10.52 -19.65
CA GLY A 98 -17.80 11.04 -20.45
C GLY A 98 -17.36 11.86 -21.68
N SER A 99 -16.19 11.57 -22.25
CA SER A 99 -15.70 12.20 -23.46
C SER A 99 -16.20 11.47 -24.70
N SER A 100 -16.61 12.23 -25.73
CA SER A 100 -16.90 11.69 -27.05
C SER A 100 -15.66 11.49 -27.93
N ALA A 101 -14.54 12.12 -27.56
CA ALA A 101 -13.27 12.04 -28.25
C ALA A 101 -12.32 11.08 -27.52
N THR A 102 -11.51 10.34 -28.28
CA THR A 102 -10.54 9.37 -27.77
C THR A 102 -9.10 9.77 -28.04
N ASP A 103 -8.87 10.92 -28.66
CA ASP A 103 -7.54 11.45 -28.87
C ASP A 103 -6.95 11.94 -27.53
N GLU A 104 -5.63 11.81 -27.37
CA GLU A 104 -4.95 12.11 -26.11
C GLU A 104 -5.16 13.57 -25.67
N ALA A 105 -5.16 14.53 -26.58
CA ALA A 105 -5.28 15.95 -26.21
C ALA A 105 -6.66 16.26 -25.58
N SER A 106 -7.72 15.66 -26.15
CA SER A 106 -9.07 15.80 -25.62
C SER A 106 -9.23 15.07 -24.27
N LEU A 107 -8.65 13.86 -24.13
CA LEU A 107 -8.70 13.11 -22.87
C LEU A 107 -7.92 13.84 -21.77
N VAL A 108 -6.74 14.36 -22.06
CA VAL A 108 -5.93 15.13 -21.09
C VAL A 108 -6.69 16.37 -20.59
N ARG A 109 -7.37 17.10 -21.50
CA ARG A 109 -8.18 18.26 -21.10
C ARG A 109 -9.33 17.84 -20.16
N ALA A 110 -10.06 16.80 -20.52
CA ALA A 110 -11.18 16.31 -19.71
C ALA A 110 -10.73 15.76 -18.34
N VAL A 111 -9.57 15.08 -18.28
CA VAL A 111 -8.95 14.67 -17.00
C VAL A 111 -8.62 15.86 -16.12
N ARG A 112 -8.02 16.91 -16.69
CA ARG A 112 -7.72 18.15 -15.95
C ARG A 112 -8.95 18.80 -15.36
N GLU A 113 -10.01 18.90 -16.14
CA GLU A 113 -11.30 19.46 -15.71
C GLU A 113 -11.94 18.63 -14.59
N ARG A 114 -11.92 17.29 -14.72
CA ARG A 114 -12.58 16.40 -13.77
C ARG A 114 -11.82 16.21 -12.45
N CYS A 115 -10.48 16.18 -12.51
CA CYS A 115 -9.65 16.02 -11.32
C CYS A 115 -9.45 17.30 -10.51
N ALA A 116 -9.67 18.46 -11.12
CA ALA A 116 -9.52 19.78 -10.48
C ALA A 116 -8.22 19.91 -9.69
N PHE A 117 -7.08 19.75 -10.37
CA PHE A 117 -5.76 19.82 -9.77
C PHE A 117 -5.49 21.16 -9.10
N GLN A 118 -4.77 21.16 -7.99
CA GLN A 118 -4.45 22.38 -7.25
C GLN A 118 -3.46 23.27 -7.99
N ASN A 119 -2.57 22.68 -8.77
CA ASN A 119 -1.55 23.38 -9.56
C ASN A 119 -1.19 22.57 -10.83
N ASP A 120 -0.42 23.18 -11.72
CA ASP A 120 -0.03 22.53 -12.98
C ASP A 120 1.01 21.42 -12.78
N GLU A 121 1.84 21.51 -11.75
CA GLU A 121 2.87 20.51 -11.45
C GLU A 121 2.24 19.17 -11.06
N ASP A 122 1.24 19.19 -10.18
CA ASP A 122 0.45 18.00 -9.81
C ASP A 122 -0.25 17.41 -11.02
N ALA A 123 -0.85 18.27 -11.87
CA ALA A 123 -1.48 17.82 -13.10
C ALA A 123 -0.49 17.11 -14.04
N GLN A 124 0.70 17.67 -14.23
CA GLN A 124 1.74 17.07 -15.08
C GLN A 124 2.25 15.75 -14.51
N LEU A 125 2.42 15.66 -13.20
CA LEU A 125 2.83 14.44 -12.51
C LEU A 125 1.82 13.31 -12.76
N VAL A 126 0.54 13.57 -12.50
CA VAL A 126 -0.54 12.61 -12.70
C VAL A 126 -0.66 12.20 -14.17
N LEU A 127 -0.65 13.15 -15.09
CA LEU A 127 -0.73 12.86 -16.52
C LEU A 127 0.45 12.04 -17.04
N ARG A 128 1.66 12.24 -16.52
CA ARG A 128 2.80 11.36 -16.82
C ARG A 128 2.55 9.94 -16.31
N GLY A 129 2.01 9.77 -15.09
CA GLY A 129 1.65 8.48 -14.55
C GLY A 129 0.57 7.77 -15.39
N MET A 130 -0.47 8.49 -15.81
CA MET A 130 -1.52 7.95 -16.68
C MET A 130 -0.99 7.55 -18.06
N ARG A 131 -0.06 8.31 -18.64
CA ARG A 131 0.63 7.94 -19.89
C ARG A 131 1.47 6.69 -19.71
N TRP A 132 2.24 6.62 -18.63
CA TRP A 132 3.03 5.43 -18.31
C TRP A 132 2.15 4.19 -18.14
N LEU A 133 0.98 4.32 -17.53
CA LEU A 133 -0.03 3.27 -17.45
C LEU A 133 -0.64 2.94 -18.83
N GLY A 134 -0.48 3.81 -19.84
CA GLY A 134 -1.04 3.62 -21.16
C GLY A 134 -2.53 3.96 -21.27
N LEU A 135 -3.09 4.70 -20.31
CA LEU A 135 -4.54 4.96 -20.24
C LEU A 135 -5.08 5.84 -21.37
N PHE A 136 -4.19 6.47 -22.14
CA PHE A 136 -4.53 7.26 -23.34
C PHE A 136 -4.19 6.55 -24.64
N SER A 137 -3.69 5.30 -24.57
CA SER A 137 -3.21 4.56 -25.74
C SER A 137 -4.32 3.83 -26.47
N ASN A 138 -4.06 3.46 -27.72
CA ASN A 138 -4.92 2.59 -28.51
C ASN A 138 -4.58 1.10 -28.33
N GLU A 139 -3.79 0.75 -27.30
CA GLU A 139 -3.53 -0.62 -26.94
C GLU A 139 -4.82 -1.30 -26.46
N PRO A 140 -5.03 -2.58 -26.80
CA PRO A 140 -6.21 -3.32 -26.39
C PRO A 140 -6.23 -3.53 -24.88
N VAL A 141 -7.42 -3.43 -24.29
CA VAL A 141 -7.64 -3.68 -22.87
C VAL A 141 -7.71 -5.18 -22.62
N LYS A 142 -6.95 -5.66 -21.65
CA LYS A 142 -7.13 -7.00 -21.07
C LYS A 142 -8.06 -6.88 -19.87
N VAL A 143 -9.27 -7.39 -20.02
CA VAL A 143 -10.30 -7.27 -18.98
C VAL A 143 -9.95 -8.18 -17.80
N GLY A 144 -10.00 -7.61 -16.61
CA GLY A 144 -9.91 -8.29 -15.32
C GLY A 144 -11.28 -8.35 -14.64
N GLY A 145 -11.40 -9.25 -13.66
CA GLY A 145 -12.61 -9.39 -12.85
C GLY A 145 -12.57 -10.65 -11.99
N LEU A 146 -13.54 -10.76 -11.10
CA LEU A 146 -13.73 -11.98 -10.32
C LEU A 146 -14.07 -13.17 -11.25
N PRO A 147 -13.77 -14.42 -10.84
CA PRO A 147 -14.02 -15.60 -11.68
C PRO A 147 -15.46 -15.69 -12.21
N GLU A 148 -16.45 -15.36 -11.38
CA GLU A 148 -17.88 -15.33 -11.78
C GLU A 148 -18.20 -14.20 -12.78
N GLN A 149 -17.55 -13.06 -12.69
CA GLN A 149 -17.69 -11.95 -13.64
C GLN A 149 -17.13 -12.35 -14.98
N LEU A 150 -15.91 -12.88 -15.02
CA LEU A 150 -15.28 -13.34 -16.26
C LEU A 150 -16.04 -14.50 -16.92
N ALA A 151 -16.58 -15.42 -16.12
CA ALA A 151 -17.41 -16.53 -16.61
C ALA A 151 -18.73 -16.05 -17.22
N SER A 152 -19.30 -14.95 -16.75
CA SER A 152 -20.51 -14.32 -17.32
C SER A 152 -20.21 -13.37 -18.48
N GLY A 153 -18.95 -13.21 -18.86
CA GLY A 153 -18.52 -12.30 -19.92
C GLY A 153 -18.51 -10.84 -19.50
N THR A 154 -18.39 -10.58 -18.19
CA THR A 154 -18.23 -9.24 -17.63
C THR A 154 -16.85 -9.08 -16.99
N GLY A 155 -16.54 -7.91 -16.46
CA GLY A 155 -15.34 -7.61 -15.69
C GLY A 155 -15.58 -6.39 -14.82
N ASN A 156 -14.55 -5.93 -14.13
CA ASN A 156 -14.61 -4.67 -13.40
C ASN A 156 -13.38 -3.80 -13.69
N LEU A 157 -13.49 -2.53 -13.38
CA LEU A 157 -12.45 -1.54 -13.71
C LEU A 157 -11.20 -1.70 -12.86
N LEU A 158 -11.35 -2.00 -11.57
CA LEU A 158 -10.23 -2.19 -10.67
C LEU A 158 -9.36 -3.38 -11.11
N ASP A 159 -9.95 -4.54 -11.32
CA ASP A 159 -9.20 -5.73 -11.72
C ASP A 159 -8.60 -5.57 -13.13
N THR A 160 -9.30 -4.87 -14.03
CA THR A 160 -8.77 -4.51 -15.36
C THR A 160 -7.52 -3.63 -15.24
N LEU A 161 -7.54 -2.65 -14.35
CA LEU A 161 -6.36 -1.83 -14.05
C LEU A 161 -5.25 -2.68 -13.40
N CYS A 162 -5.59 -3.62 -12.50
CA CYS A 162 -4.61 -4.51 -11.86
C CYS A 162 -3.89 -5.40 -12.87
N VAL A 163 -4.61 -5.99 -13.84
CA VAL A 163 -3.99 -6.78 -14.92
C VAL A 163 -2.97 -5.94 -15.71
N ASN A 164 -3.28 -4.68 -15.97
CA ASN A 164 -2.33 -3.77 -16.63
C ASN A 164 -1.10 -3.45 -15.75
N LEU A 165 -1.34 -3.22 -14.45
CA LEU A 165 -0.28 -2.94 -13.48
C LEU A 165 0.65 -4.14 -13.29
N GLU A 166 0.13 -5.36 -13.23
CA GLU A 166 0.94 -6.58 -13.12
C GLU A 166 1.99 -6.65 -14.23
N GLY A 167 1.61 -6.36 -15.47
CA GLY A 167 2.55 -6.34 -16.59
C GLY A 167 3.58 -5.21 -16.52
N LYS A 168 3.23 -4.06 -15.94
CA LYS A 168 4.10 -2.88 -15.89
C LYS A 168 4.97 -2.79 -14.64
N CYS A 169 4.55 -3.44 -13.56
CA CYS A 169 5.24 -3.42 -12.27
C CYS A 169 5.96 -4.73 -11.95
N ALA A 170 5.94 -5.71 -12.87
CA ALA A 170 6.73 -6.91 -12.74
C ALA A 170 8.22 -6.57 -12.69
N TYR A 171 8.95 -7.23 -11.79
CA TYR A 171 10.40 -7.05 -11.70
C TYR A 171 11.09 -7.64 -12.93
N GLU A 172 12.00 -6.88 -13.52
CA GLU A 172 12.87 -7.35 -14.58
C GLU A 172 14.02 -8.21 -14.01
N PRO A 173 14.65 -9.05 -14.83
CA PRO A 173 15.83 -9.81 -14.39
C PRO A 173 16.91 -8.89 -13.81
N GLY A 174 17.37 -9.20 -12.59
CA GLY A 174 18.36 -8.40 -11.88
C GLY A 174 17.79 -7.28 -11.00
N GLU A 175 16.52 -6.98 -11.09
CA GLU A 175 15.84 -6.07 -10.17
C GLU A 175 15.54 -6.76 -8.84
N ARG A 176 15.25 -5.95 -7.82
CA ARG A 176 14.91 -6.42 -6.48
C ARG A 176 13.90 -5.50 -5.83
N ASP A 177 13.08 -6.05 -4.96
CA ASP A 177 12.20 -5.28 -4.10
C ASP A 177 12.92 -4.66 -2.89
N MET A 178 12.27 -3.75 -2.24
CA MET A 178 12.69 -3.13 -0.98
C MET A 178 11.50 -3.10 -0.03
N VAL A 179 11.74 -3.45 1.24
CA VAL A 179 10.78 -3.25 2.32
C VAL A 179 11.36 -2.27 3.33
N MET A 180 10.58 -1.23 3.63
CA MET A 180 10.86 -0.25 4.67
C MET A 180 9.77 -0.32 5.72
N LEU A 181 10.16 -0.55 6.98
CA LEU A 181 9.27 -0.53 8.13
C LEU A 181 9.86 0.37 9.20
N GLN A 182 9.05 1.25 9.77
CA GLN A 182 9.47 2.07 10.91
C GLN A 182 8.38 2.12 11.98
N HIS A 183 8.77 1.87 13.20
CA HIS A 183 8.01 2.26 14.39
C HIS A 183 8.58 3.56 14.93
N ARG A 184 7.72 4.47 15.33
CA ARG A 184 8.09 5.73 15.94
C ARG A 184 7.28 5.94 17.20
N PHE A 185 7.98 6.07 18.34
CA PHE A 185 7.39 6.24 19.65
C PHE A 185 7.75 7.62 20.19
N SER A 186 6.74 8.43 20.47
CA SER A 186 6.91 9.63 21.29
C SER A 186 6.72 9.23 22.75
N VAL A 187 7.75 9.36 23.54
CA VAL A 187 7.82 8.85 24.92
C VAL A 187 8.00 10.01 25.87
N LEU A 188 7.16 10.05 26.91
CA LEU A 188 7.39 10.90 28.08
C LEU A 188 8.18 10.07 29.11
N THR A 189 9.42 10.49 29.38
CA THR A 189 10.28 9.82 30.36
C THR A 189 9.86 10.13 31.79
N LYS A 190 10.34 9.34 32.76
CA LYS A 190 10.07 9.59 34.19
C LYS A 190 10.55 10.95 34.67
N ASP A 191 11.55 11.51 34.01
CA ASP A 191 12.13 12.84 34.33
C ASP A 191 11.36 13.97 33.65
N GLY A 192 10.25 13.67 32.95
CA GLY A 192 9.39 14.64 32.27
C GLY A 192 9.91 15.09 30.88
N GLU A 193 10.95 14.46 30.34
CA GLU A 193 11.46 14.78 29.01
C GLU A 193 10.66 14.05 27.90
N HIS A 194 10.38 14.77 26.83
CA HIS A 194 9.84 14.18 25.60
C HIS A 194 10.99 13.69 24.73
N LYS A 195 10.99 12.40 24.44
CA LYS A 195 11.97 11.75 23.55
C LYS A 195 11.26 10.98 22.44
N THR A 196 11.91 10.86 21.31
CA THR A 196 11.42 10.02 20.21
C THR A 196 12.37 8.83 20.05
N LEU A 197 11.82 7.62 20.13
CA LEU A 197 12.50 6.39 19.74
C LEU A 197 12.00 5.98 18.36
N THR A 198 12.90 5.66 17.46
CA THR A 198 12.59 5.00 16.20
C THR A 198 13.16 3.60 16.18
N SER A 199 12.41 2.65 15.57
CA SER A 199 12.86 1.28 15.33
C SER A 199 12.60 0.99 13.85
N THR A 200 13.67 0.86 13.05
CA THR A 200 13.60 0.89 11.59
C THR A 200 14.19 -0.39 10.99
N LEU A 201 13.48 -0.98 10.03
CA LEU A 201 13.97 -2.05 9.17
C LEU A 201 14.02 -1.54 7.74
N LEU A 202 15.17 -1.73 7.09
CA LEU A 202 15.35 -1.60 5.64
C LEU A 202 15.95 -2.91 5.13
N ASP A 203 15.22 -3.61 4.28
CA ASP A 203 15.68 -4.86 3.68
C ASP A 203 15.46 -4.84 2.17
N TYR A 204 16.39 -5.46 1.45
CA TYR A 204 16.33 -5.58 0.00
C TYR A 204 16.27 -7.04 -0.39
N GLY A 205 15.46 -7.36 -1.38
CA GLY A 205 15.44 -8.68 -1.99
C GLY A 205 16.75 -9.03 -2.70
N VAL A 206 16.91 -10.30 -2.99
CA VAL A 206 18.07 -10.81 -3.74
C VAL A 206 17.75 -10.82 -5.23
N PRO A 207 18.52 -10.14 -6.09
CA PRO A 207 18.29 -10.17 -7.53
C PRO A 207 18.22 -11.61 -8.06
N ASN A 208 17.16 -11.93 -8.81
CA ASN A 208 16.87 -13.30 -9.30
C ASN A 208 16.72 -14.37 -8.20
N GLY A 209 16.50 -13.96 -6.96
CA GLY A 209 16.36 -14.82 -5.79
C GLY A 209 15.10 -14.51 -4.98
N THR A 210 15.20 -14.67 -3.67
CA THR A 210 14.06 -14.41 -2.75
C THR A 210 13.83 -12.91 -2.61
N SER A 211 12.58 -12.47 -2.80
CA SER A 211 12.18 -11.08 -2.55
C SER A 211 12.24 -10.76 -1.05
N SER A 212 12.49 -9.49 -0.72
CA SER A 212 12.44 -9.00 0.66
C SER A 212 11.05 -9.24 1.28
N MET A 213 9.99 -9.00 0.52
CA MET A 213 8.63 -9.25 0.98
C MET A 213 8.41 -10.74 1.32
N ALA A 214 8.87 -11.66 0.47
CA ALA A 214 8.76 -13.11 0.73
C ALA A 214 9.57 -13.53 1.96
N LYS A 215 10.79 -13.01 2.12
CA LYS A 215 11.64 -13.24 3.29
C LYS A 215 10.98 -12.76 4.58
N LEU A 216 10.56 -11.48 4.61
CA LEU A 216 10.05 -10.84 5.81
C LEU A 216 8.65 -11.32 6.23
N VAL A 217 7.92 -11.99 5.35
CA VAL A 217 6.65 -12.65 5.68
C VAL A 217 6.85 -14.15 5.94
N GLY A 218 7.61 -14.82 5.09
CA GLY A 218 7.77 -16.27 5.15
C GLY A 218 8.61 -16.74 6.33
N VAL A 219 9.73 -16.06 6.64
CA VAL A 219 10.61 -16.46 7.76
C VAL A 219 9.88 -16.39 9.11
N PRO A 220 9.21 -15.29 9.49
CA PRO A 220 8.42 -15.26 10.73
C PRO A 220 7.34 -16.35 10.80
N CYS A 221 6.67 -16.60 9.68
CA CYS A 221 5.66 -17.68 9.59
C CYS A 221 6.31 -19.06 9.83
N GLY A 222 7.46 -19.34 9.22
CA GLY A 222 8.20 -20.57 9.41
C GLY A 222 8.67 -20.77 10.83
N ILE A 223 9.18 -19.72 11.50
CA ILE A 223 9.58 -19.74 12.91
C ILE A 223 8.37 -20.07 13.80
N ALA A 224 7.23 -19.38 13.58
CA ALA A 224 6.01 -19.63 14.35
C ALA A 224 5.50 -21.06 14.14
N ALA A 225 5.49 -21.57 12.92
CA ALA A 225 5.11 -22.96 12.62
C ALA A 225 6.04 -23.96 13.33
N ARG A 226 7.36 -23.74 13.32
CA ARG A 226 8.32 -24.56 14.06
C ARG A 226 8.01 -24.56 15.57
N PHE A 227 7.75 -23.40 16.15
CA PHE A 227 7.38 -23.29 17.57
C PHE A 227 6.11 -24.06 17.91
N VAL A 228 5.10 -24.08 17.01
CA VAL A 228 3.90 -24.92 17.18
C VAL A 228 4.28 -26.40 17.23
N LEU A 229 5.07 -26.87 16.26
CA LEU A 229 5.47 -28.28 16.14
C LEU A 229 6.34 -28.74 17.31
N GLU A 230 7.22 -27.91 17.81
CA GLU A 230 8.11 -28.18 18.95
C GLU A 230 7.41 -28.02 20.31
N GLY A 231 6.18 -27.50 20.33
CA GLY A 231 5.44 -27.23 21.57
C GLY A 231 6.10 -26.13 22.40
N HIS A 232 6.64 -25.09 21.76
CA HIS A 232 7.34 -24.01 22.43
C HIS A 232 6.43 -23.31 23.47
N PRO A 233 6.94 -23.00 24.68
CA PRO A 233 6.12 -22.43 25.77
C PRO A 233 5.34 -21.17 25.39
N ALA A 234 5.89 -20.31 24.56
CA ALA A 234 5.26 -19.06 24.13
C ALA A 234 3.92 -19.23 23.40
N ILE A 235 3.68 -20.40 22.78
CA ILE A 235 2.50 -20.66 21.93
C ILE A 235 1.75 -21.94 22.30
N LYS A 236 1.85 -22.36 23.56
CA LYS A 236 1.13 -23.56 24.06
C LYS A 236 -0.38 -23.39 24.26
N LYS A 237 -0.88 -22.15 24.23
CA LYS A 237 -2.31 -21.90 24.42
C LYS A 237 -3.07 -22.23 23.12
N PRO A 238 -4.17 -23.00 23.19
CA PRO A 238 -5.00 -23.24 22.01
C PRO A 238 -5.71 -21.95 21.57
N GLY A 239 -5.93 -21.83 20.26
CA GLY A 239 -6.64 -20.70 19.66
C GLY A 239 -5.80 -19.95 18.64
N ILE A 240 -6.28 -18.78 18.24
CA ILE A 240 -5.57 -17.86 17.35
C ILE A 240 -4.70 -16.96 18.22
N LEU A 241 -3.39 -17.01 17.99
CA LEU A 241 -2.41 -16.19 18.68
C LEU A 241 -1.77 -15.22 17.70
N ALA A 242 -1.74 -13.94 18.09
CA ALA A 242 -0.97 -12.92 17.40
C ALA A 242 0.19 -12.44 18.29
N PRO A 243 1.33 -12.01 17.74
CA PRO A 243 2.52 -11.61 18.48
C PRO A 243 2.35 -10.20 19.10
N TYR A 244 1.25 -9.98 19.82
CA TYR A 244 0.96 -8.69 20.46
C TYR A 244 1.56 -8.58 21.87
N SER A 245 1.75 -9.71 22.55
CA SER A 245 2.38 -9.75 23.87
C SER A 245 3.87 -10.07 23.78
N PHE A 246 4.64 -9.52 24.71
CA PHE A 246 6.08 -9.75 24.80
C PHE A 246 6.42 -11.25 24.86
N ASP A 247 5.66 -12.04 25.60
CA ASP A 247 5.89 -13.48 25.77
C ASP A 247 5.82 -14.27 24.46
N VAL A 248 5.02 -13.81 23.49
CA VAL A 248 4.90 -14.40 22.17
C VAL A 248 5.87 -13.78 21.17
N ALA A 249 5.99 -12.44 21.19
CA ALA A 249 6.77 -11.70 20.21
C ALA A 249 8.28 -11.86 20.40
N GLU A 250 8.77 -11.82 21.65
CA GLU A 250 10.21 -11.80 21.93
C GLU A 250 10.94 -13.08 21.51
N PRO A 251 10.45 -14.29 21.79
CA PRO A 251 11.09 -15.52 21.29
C PRO A 251 11.17 -15.56 19.76
N ILE A 252 10.13 -15.09 19.05
CA ILE A 252 10.12 -15.03 17.59
C ILE A 252 11.15 -14.00 17.13
N ARG A 253 11.20 -12.82 17.74
CA ARG A 253 12.18 -11.77 17.42
C ARG A 253 13.63 -12.24 17.56
N LEU A 254 13.92 -13.00 18.61
CA LEU A 254 15.27 -13.54 18.82
C LEU A 254 15.69 -14.53 17.73
N GLU A 255 14.74 -15.34 17.23
CA GLU A 255 15.02 -16.22 16.09
C GLU A 255 15.17 -15.41 14.78
N LEU A 256 14.37 -14.36 14.58
CA LEU A 256 14.47 -13.48 13.42
C LEU A 256 15.86 -12.81 13.33
N VAL A 257 16.42 -12.40 14.48
CA VAL A 257 17.79 -11.84 14.52
C VAL A 257 18.83 -12.85 14.01
N LYS A 258 18.67 -14.13 14.33
CA LYS A 258 19.57 -15.19 13.82
C LYS A 258 19.47 -15.37 12.30
N GLU A 259 18.30 -15.09 11.73
CA GLU A 259 18.04 -15.10 10.29
C GLU A 259 18.43 -13.77 9.59
N GLY A 260 19.07 -12.85 10.32
CA GLY A 260 19.51 -11.55 9.80
C GLY A 260 18.36 -10.55 9.61
N ILE A 261 17.25 -10.75 10.32
CA ILE A 261 16.11 -9.81 10.33
C ILE A 261 16.11 -9.10 11.68
N ALA A 262 16.62 -7.88 11.69
CA ALA A 262 16.71 -7.04 12.89
C ALA A 262 16.32 -5.60 12.57
N LEU A 263 15.65 -4.94 13.52
CA LEU A 263 15.35 -3.53 13.43
C LEU A 263 16.47 -2.73 14.13
N GLU A 264 16.81 -1.58 13.55
CA GLU A 264 17.76 -0.64 14.14
C GLU A 264 16.99 0.39 14.97
N GLU A 265 17.38 0.54 16.23
CA GLU A 265 16.79 1.49 17.15
C GLU A 265 17.65 2.73 17.33
N ALA A 266 17.02 3.90 17.33
CA ALA A 266 17.70 5.18 17.55
C ALA A 266 16.80 6.15 18.33
N TRP A 267 17.41 6.88 19.25
CA TRP A 267 16.80 8.06 19.87
C TRP A 267 17.08 9.28 19.00
N VAL A 268 16.03 10.03 18.65
CA VAL A 268 16.08 11.22 17.79
C VAL A 268 15.36 12.40 18.43
#